data_e7e7ff0db234b64c0ef7df0769bd13dd
#
_entry.id   e7e7ff0db234b64c0ef7df0769bd13dd
#
_cell.length_a   1.000
_cell.length_b   1.000
_cell.length_c   1.000
_cell.angle_alpha   90.00
_cell.angle_beta   90.00
_cell.angle_gamma   90.00
#
_symmetry.space_group_name_H-M   'P 1'
#
loop_
_entity.id
_entity.type
_entity.pdbx_description
1 polymer ?
#
loop_
_entity_poly.entity_id
_entity_poly.type
_entity_poly.pdbx_seq_one_letter_code
_entity_poly.pdbx_strand_id
1 'polypeptide(L)'
;LKTLSYFFFILWIAFIVSLLLIGFFAGIEIAFVSANKLSIELNRKQGTKSGKVWGFYADRPARFIGTTLVGINLVFVVYGLLVVDILSPMWKAIKTSPYFPESFKGIVDYVKLFVETLASTLIVLFVEFLFKAFFKARNSSILSSNIISSAVQFFYWLFSSIGIYMVNAAEWILKYILNVKISTKKDAFSKIDLEHFLQQSKSHEEEDSSELNKELFE
;
A
#
# COMPACT_ATOMS: atom_id res chain seq x y z
N LEU A 1 16.86 0.18 35.23
CA LEU A 1 15.81 -0.81 34.86
C LEU A 1 14.59 -0.14 34.24
N LYS A 2 14.03 0.94 34.83
CA LYS A 2 12.84 1.63 34.30
C LYS A 2 13.09 2.24 32.91
N THR A 3 14.21 2.93 32.69
CA THR A 3 14.58 3.55 31.40
C THR A 3 14.71 2.49 30.28
N LEU A 4 15.28 1.34 30.58
CA LEU A 4 15.42 0.24 29.62
C LEU A 4 14.06 -0.35 29.23
N SER A 5 13.15 -0.50 30.19
CA SER A 5 11.78 -0.98 29.96
C SER A 5 10.98 0.01 29.09
N TYR A 6 11.09 1.32 29.34
CA TYR A 6 10.45 2.34 28.50
C TYR A 6 11.00 2.33 27.06
N PHE A 7 12.30 2.15 26.90
CA PHE A 7 12.93 2.08 25.57
C PHE A 7 12.40 0.87 24.76
N PHE A 8 12.34 -0.31 25.37
CA PHE A 8 11.75 -1.49 24.74
C PHE A 8 10.28 -1.30 24.38
N PHE A 9 9.51 -0.67 25.26
CA PHE A 9 8.10 -0.36 24.97
C PHE A 9 7.92 0.54 23.76
N ILE A 10 8.73 1.59 23.64
CA ILE A 10 8.72 2.51 22.49
C ILE A 10 9.11 1.78 21.21
N LEU A 11 10.13 0.90 21.23
CA LEU A 11 10.53 0.11 20.07
C LEU A 11 9.38 -0.79 19.55
N TRP A 12 8.66 -1.46 20.45
CA TRP A 12 7.53 -2.29 20.08
C TRP A 12 6.36 -1.48 19.50
N ILE A 13 6.07 -0.32 20.05
CA ILE A 13 5.06 0.60 19.48
C ILE A 13 5.49 1.05 18.09
N ALA A 14 6.74 1.49 17.92
CA ALA A 14 7.25 1.93 16.64
C ALA A 14 7.22 0.80 15.59
N PHE A 15 7.52 -0.43 16.00
CA PHE A 15 7.42 -1.62 15.16
C PHE A 15 5.98 -1.88 14.68
N ILE A 16 5.01 -1.88 15.59
CA ILE A 16 3.60 -2.06 15.24
C ILE A 16 3.12 -0.94 14.32
N VAL A 17 3.46 0.31 14.64
CA VAL A 17 3.10 1.48 13.82
C VAL A 17 3.71 1.36 12.41
N SER A 18 4.96 0.93 12.29
CA SER A 18 5.59 0.72 10.98
C SER A 18 4.88 -0.34 10.16
N LEU A 19 4.48 -1.48 10.76
CA LEU A 19 3.70 -2.51 10.08
C LEU A 19 2.34 -2.00 9.62
N LEU A 20 1.64 -1.22 10.45
CA LEU A 20 0.36 -0.63 10.09
C LEU A 20 0.50 0.38 8.94
N LEU A 21 1.57 1.18 8.93
CA LEU A 21 1.85 2.11 7.84
C LEU A 21 2.21 1.40 6.53
N ILE A 22 3.00 0.32 6.58
CA ILE A 22 3.28 -0.53 5.42
C ILE A 22 1.97 -1.07 4.85
N GLY A 23 1.15 -1.69 5.70
CA GLY A 23 -0.17 -2.20 5.31
C GLY A 23 -1.07 -1.12 4.72
N PHE A 24 -1.11 0.06 5.35
CA PHE A 24 -1.90 1.19 4.88
C PHE A 24 -1.47 1.66 3.48
N PHE A 25 -0.17 1.90 3.24
CA PHE A 25 0.31 2.33 1.93
C PHE A 25 0.08 1.27 0.86
N ALA A 26 0.38 0.01 1.15
CA ALA A 26 0.14 -1.10 0.23
C ALA A 26 -1.35 -1.32 -0.06
N GLY A 27 -2.19 -1.19 0.97
CA GLY A 27 -3.65 -1.31 0.85
C GLY A 27 -4.27 -0.17 0.05
N ILE A 28 -3.88 1.08 0.32
CA ILE A 28 -4.47 2.23 -0.36
C ILE A 28 -4.06 2.29 -1.84
N GLU A 29 -2.86 1.85 -2.17
CA GLU A 29 -2.41 1.74 -3.55
C GLU A 29 -3.31 0.77 -4.33
N ILE A 30 -3.53 -0.44 -3.82
CA ILE A 30 -4.38 -1.42 -4.50
C ILE A 30 -5.86 -1.00 -4.53
N ALA A 31 -6.37 -0.34 -3.48
CA ALA A 31 -7.72 0.20 -3.48
C ALA A 31 -7.92 1.23 -4.58
N PHE A 32 -6.94 2.12 -4.77
CA PHE A 32 -6.97 3.13 -5.83
C PHE A 32 -6.89 2.50 -7.22
N VAL A 33 -5.95 1.59 -7.44
CA VAL A 33 -5.75 0.93 -8.75
C VAL A 33 -6.95 0.07 -9.16
N SER A 34 -7.60 -0.59 -8.17
CA SER A 34 -8.78 -1.43 -8.41
C SER A 34 -10.10 -0.65 -8.39
N ALA A 35 -10.06 0.67 -8.16
CA ALA A 35 -11.26 1.49 -8.07
C ALA A 35 -11.92 1.70 -9.43
N ASN A 36 -13.25 1.72 -9.43
CA ASN A 36 -14.01 2.12 -10.60
C ASN A 36 -13.87 3.64 -10.83
N LYS A 37 -13.22 4.02 -11.93
CA LYS A 37 -13.00 5.42 -12.30
C LYS A 37 -14.29 6.23 -12.39
N LEU A 38 -15.37 5.62 -12.88
CA LEU A 38 -16.68 6.26 -12.97
C LEU A 38 -17.22 6.61 -11.58
N SER A 39 -17.08 5.71 -10.61
CA SER A 39 -17.51 5.97 -9.23
C SER A 39 -16.74 7.15 -8.61
N ILE A 40 -15.44 7.24 -8.87
CA ILE A 40 -14.62 8.38 -8.43
C ILE A 40 -15.14 9.68 -9.05
N GLU A 41 -15.42 9.67 -10.35
CA GLU A 41 -15.91 10.87 -11.06
C GLU A 41 -17.33 11.30 -10.62
N LEU A 42 -18.21 10.33 -10.35
CA LEU A 42 -19.54 10.59 -9.79
C LEU A 42 -19.44 11.26 -8.41
N ASN A 43 -18.61 10.70 -7.51
CA ASN A 43 -18.39 11.28 -6.19
C ASN A 43 -17.75 12.69 -6.28
N ARG A 44 -16.90 12.92 -7.27
CA ARG A 44 -16.31 14.23 -7.57
C ARG A 44 -17.37 15.22 -8.00
N LYS A 45 -18.29 14.85 -8.91
CA LYS A 45 -19.39 15.68 -9.37
C LYS A 45 -20.40 15.98 -8.27
N GLN A 46 -20.61 15.03 -7.35
CA GLN A 46 -21.42 15.23 -6.14
C GLN A 46 -20.77 16.19 -5.13
N GLY A 47 -19.53 16.61 -5.36
CA GLY A 47 -18.82 17.58 -4.53
C GLY A 47 -18.33 17.03 -3.19
N THR A 48 -18.36 15.71 -2.98
CA THR A 48 -17.88 15.08 -1.75
C THR A 48 -16.38 15.35 -1.54
N LYS A 49 -15.95 15.45 -0.27
CA LYS A 49 -14.53 15.65 0.05
C LYS A 49 -13.66 14.54 -0.51
N SER A 50 -14.07 13.29 -0.29
CA SER A 50 -13.38 12.12 -0.82
C SER A 50 -13.34 12.13 -2.35
N GLY A 51 -14.45 12.43 -3.02
CA GLY A 51 -14.49 12.51 -4.49
C GLY A 51 -13.54 13.56 -5.08
N LYS A 52 -13.39 14.73 -4.44
CA LYS A 52 -12.41 15.75 -4.85
C LYS A 52 -10.97 15.25 -4.71
N VAL A 53 -10.65 14.59 -3.59
CA VAL A 53 -9.31 14.05 -3.32
C VAL A 53 -8.95 12.95 -4.31
N TRP A 54 -9.82 11.96 -4.45
CA TRP A 54 -9.57 10.82 -5.35
C TRP A 54 -9.62 11.21 -6.82
N GLY A 55 -10.50 12.15 -7.20
CA GLY A 55 -10.52 12.73 -8.55
C GLY A 55 -9.21 13.42 -8.91
N PHE A 56 -8.61 14.17 -7.97
CA PHE A 56 -7.30 14.78 -8.18
C PHE A 56 -6.20 13.74 -8.44
N TYR A 57 -6.21 12.60 -7.71
CA TYR A 57 -5.25 11.53 -7.93
C TYR A 57 -5.55 10.73 -9.20
N ALA A 58 -6.82 10.55 -9.55
CA ALA A 58 -7.22 9.89 -10.79
C ALA A 58 -6.78 10.65 -12.05
N ASP A 59 -6.69 11.98 -11.98
CA ASP A 59 -6.13 12.80 -13.06
C ASP A 59 -4.60 12.58 -13.25
N ARG A 60 -3.91 12.06 -12.23
CA ARG A 60 -2.44 11.91 -12.22
C ARG A 60 -2.00 10.62 -11.51
N PRO A 61 -2.43 9.44 -11.99
CA PRO A 61 -2.26 8.16 -11.29
C PRO A 61 -0.78 7.82 -11.06
N ALA A 62 0.10 8.06 -12.01
CA ALA A 62 1.53 7.80 -11.86
C ALA A 62 2.16 8.57 -10.69
N ARG A 63 1.76 9.84 -10.50
CA ARG A 63 2.26 10.64 -9.37
C ARG A 63 1.74 10.15 -8.03
N PHE A 64 0.50 9.71 -7.96
CA PHE A 64 -0.06 9.12 -6.76
C PHE A 64 0.67 7.82 -6.39
N ILE A 65 0.77 6.89 -7.34
CA ILE A 65 1.48 5.61 -7.15
C ILE A 65 2.95 5.85 -6.79
N GLY A 66 3.65 6.74 -7.50
CA GLY A 66 5.03 7.08 -7.16
C GLY A 66 5.19 7.66 -5.76
N THR A 67 4.23 8.46 -5.29
CA THR A 67 4.26 9.03 -3.93
C THR A 67 4.00 7.98 -2.86
N THR A 68 3.03 7.08 -3.06
CA THR A 68 2.77 5.96 -2.14
C THR A 68 3.94 4.98 -2.08
N LEU A 69 4.59 4.74 -3.22
CA LEU A 69 5.78 3.90 -3.31
C LEU A 69 6.96 4.48 -2.52
N VAL A 70 7.17 5.78 -2.55
CA VAL A 70 8.17 6.45 -1.71
C VAL A 70 7.83 6.27 -0.23
N GLY A 71 6.56 6.47 0.14
CA GLY A 71 6.09 6.30 1.52
C GLY A 71 6.36 4.89 2.04
N ILE A 72 5.94 3.86 1.31
CA ILE A 72 6.12 2.47 1.72
C ILE A 72 7.61 2.10 1.86
N ASN A 73 8.45 2.52 0.91
CA ASN A 73 9.89 2.21 0.95
C ASN A 73 10.60 2.89 2.13
N LEU A 74 10.23 4.13 2.48
CA LEU A 74 10.77 4.79 3.68
C LEU A 74 10.38 4.05 4.95
N VAL A 75 9.13 3.60 5.05
CA VAL A 75 8.66 2.83 6.21
C VAL A 75 9.33 1.46 6.26
N PHE A 76 9.63 0.81 5.13
CA PHE A 76 10.39 -0.44 5.09
C PHE A 76 11.79 -0.29 5.69
N VAL A 77 12.47 0.81 5.39
CA VAL A 77 13.81 1.08 5.99
C VAL A 77 13.69 1.21 7.51
N VAL A 78 12.72 2.00 8.00
CA VAL A 78 12.49 2.16 9.44
C VAL A 78 12.14 0.83 10.09
N TYR A 79 11.24 0.06 9.48
CA TYR A 79 10.86 -1.28 9.94
C TYR A 79 12.08 -2.21 10.06
N GLY A 80 12.92 -2.26 9.03
CA GLY A 80 14.12 -3.09 9.04
C GLY A 80 15.09 -2.75 10.18
N LEU A 81 15.30 -1.46 10.45
CA LEU A 81 16.12 -1.01 11.58
C LEU A 81 15.52 -1.44 12.92
N LEU A 82 14.20 -1.30 13.08
CA LEU A 82 13.49 -1.70 14.31
C LEU A 82 13.57 -3.21 14.55
N VAL A 83 13.49 -4.05 13.51
CA VAL A 83 13.63 -5.50 13.63
C VAL A 83 15.01 -5.87 14.19
N VAL A 84 16.07 -5.27 13.66
CA VAL A 84 17.45 -5.51 14.14
C VAL A 84 17.59 -5.14 15.61
N ASP A 85 17.03 -4.00 16.03
CA ASP A 85 17.10 -3.53 17.41
C ASP A 85 16.30 -4.43 18.36
N ILE A 86 15.10 -4.87 17.96
CA ILE A 86 14.24 -5.76 18.76
C ILE A 86 14.87 -7.13 18.95
N LEU A 87 15.51 -7.69 17.91
CA LEU A 87 16.12 -9.02 17.97
C LEU A 87 17.55 -9.01 18.56
N SER A 88 18.18 -7.85 18.68
CA SER A 88 19.55 -7.70 19.20
C SER A 88 19.79 -8.37 20.57
N PRO A 89 18.91 -8.29 21.58
CA PRO A 89 19.12 -8.93 22.88
C PRO A 89 19.14 -10.45 22.78
N MET A 90 18.29 -11.02 21.92
CA MET A 90 18.24 -12.48 21.70
C MET A 90 19.58 -13.00 21.13
N TRP A 91 20.13 -12.31 20.12
CA TRP A 91 21.39 -12.69 19.51
C TRP A 91 22.60 -12.51 20.47
N LYS A 92 22.56 -11.47 21.30
CA LYS A 92 23.57 -11.28 22.37
C LYS A 92 23.55 -12.44 23.35
N ALA A 93 22.35 -12.87 23.78
CA ALA A 93 22.20 -14.01 24.68
C ALA A 93 22.74 -15.30 24.07
N ILE A 94 22.48 -15.57 22.79
CA ILE A 94 23.01 -16.74 22.06
C ILE A 94 24.53 -16.70 22.02
N LYS A 95 25.16 -15.57 21.64
CA LYS A 95 26.61 -15.41 21.54
C LYS A 95 27.34 -15.53 22.90
N THR A 96 26.67 -15.15 23.98
CA THR A 96 27.26 -15.18 25.34
C THR A 96 27.04 -16.54 26.02
N SER A 97 26.26 -17.44 25.42
CA SER A 97 25.98 -18.74 25.98
C SER A 97 27.26 -19.59 26.10
N PRO A 98 27.55 -20.17 27.28
CA PRO A 98 28.71 -21.04 27.49
C PRO A 98 28.64 -22.33 26.68
N TYR A 99 27.49 -22.73 26.20
CA TYR A 99 27.28 -23.93 25.38
C TYR A 99 27.59 -23.69 23.90
N PHE A 100 27.93 -22.44 23.51
CA PHE A 100 28.17 -22.11 22.10
C PHE A 100 29.67 -22.13 21.80
N PRO A 101 30.14 -23.05 20.90
CA PRO A 101 31.57 -23.18 20.60
C PRO A 101 32.13 -21.89 19.96
N GLU A 102 33.32 -21.49 20.37
CA GLU A 102 34.02 -20.30 19.85
C GLU A 102 34.18 -20.33 18.33
N SER A 103 34.41 -21.53 17.75
CA SER A 103 34.57 -21.71 16.31
C SER A 103 33.38 -21.32 15.47
N PHE A 104 32.17 -21.28 16.06
CA PHE A 104 30.92 -20.93 15.37
C PHE A 104 30.50 -19.48 15.54
N LYS A 105 31.20 -18.70 16.39
CA LYS A 105 30.83 -17.29 16.63
C LYS A 105 30.83 -16.43 15.36
N GLY A 106 31.73 -16.68 14.41
CA GLY A 106 31.76 -16.00 13.12
C GLY A 106 30.55 -16.34 12.21
N ILE A 107 30.12 -17.61 12.24
CA ILE A 107 28.99 -18.09 11.46
C ILE A 107 27.67 -17.52 11.98
N VAL A 108 27.58 -17.26 13.28
CA VAL A 108 26.36 -16.70 13.91
C VAL A 108 25.96 -15.39 13.29
N ASP A 109 26.89 -14.54 12.89
CA ASP A 109 26.55 -13.25 12.27
C ASP A 109 25.89 -13.40 10.90
N TYR A 110 26.31 -14.36 10.10
CA TYR A 110 25.65 -14.68 8.83
C TYR A 110 24.29 -15.34 9.03
N VAL A 111 24.20 -16.29 9.97
CA VAL A 111 22.94 -16.95 10.34
C VAL A 111 21.94 -15.90 10.89
N LYS A 112 22.40 -15.01 11.76
CA LYS A 112 21.64 -13.89 12.28
C LYS A 112 21.02 -13.07 11.13
N LEU A 113 21.88 -12.58 10.21
CA LEU A 113 21.44 -11.76 9.08
C LEU A 113 20.40 -12.50 8.23
N PHE A 114 20.63 -13.76 7.94
CA PHE A 114 19.72 -14.57 7.14
C PHE A 114 18.36 -14.77 7.85
N VAL A 115 18.38 -15.17 9.12
CA VAL A 115 17.16 -15.43 9.91
C VAL A 115 16.36 -14.13 10.12
N GLU A 116 17.02 -13.03 10.48
CA GLU A 116 16.36 -11.73 10.64
C GLU A 116 15.71 -11.26 9.35
N THR A 117 16.43 -11.36 8.23
CA THR A 117 15.91 -10.96 6.93
C THR A 117 14.73 -11.82 6.51
N LEU A 118 14.85 -13.15 6.64
CA LEU A 118 13.79 -14.07 6.25
C LEU A 118 12.52 -13.86 7.12
N ALA A 119 12.69 -13.83 8.44
CA ALA A 119 11.57 -13.67 9.37
C ALA A 119 10.89 -12.31 9.19
N SER A 120 11.65 -11.22 9.08
CA SER A 120 11.10 -9.90 8.88
C SER A 120 10.36 -9.77 7.54
N THR A 121 10.93 -10.35 6.47
CA THR A 121 10.29 -10.37 5.16
C THR A 121 8.97 -11.13 5.17
N LEU A 122 8.90 -12.29 5.82
CA LEU A 122 7.66 -13.08 5.93
C LEU A 122 6.57 -12.30 6.69
N ILE A 123 6.93 -11.64 7.79
CA ILE A 123 5.98 -10.81 8.56
C ILE A 123 5.43 -9.67 7.69
N VAL A 124 6.31 -8.94 7.00
CA VAL A 124 5.90 -7.84 6.12
C VAL A 124 5.02 -8.33 4.99
N LEU A 125 5.41 -9.38 4.29
CA LEU A 125 4.62 -9.96 3.20
C LEU A 125 3.22 -10.37 3.66
N PHE A 126 3.13 -10.99 4.83
CA PHE A 126 1.83 -11.37 5.41
C PHE A 126 0.96 -10.14 5.67
N VAL A 127 1.51 -9.11 6.32
CA VAL A 127 0.79 -7.87 6.61
C VAL A 127 0.38 -7.15 5.32
N GLU A 128 1.31 -7.01 4.37
CA GLU A 128 1.02 -6.42 3.06
C GLU A 128 -0.13 -7.13 2.35
N PHE A 129 -0.07 -8.46 2.30
CA PHE A 129 -1.08 -9.27 1.62
C PHE A 129 -2.45 -9.12 2.28
N LEU A 130 -2.48 -9.15 3.61
CA LEU A 130 -3.70 -8.98 4.40
C LEU A 130 -4.36 -7.61 4.11
N PHE A 131 -3.56 -6.54 4.18
CA PHE A 131 -4.08 -5.19 3.94
C PHE A 131 -4.49 -5.01 2.48
N LYS A 132 -3.71 -5.49 1.51
CA LYS A 132 -4.07 -5.46 0.09
C LYS A 132 -5.39 -6.17 -0.17
N ALA A 133 -5.58 -7.36 0.40
CA ALA A 133 -6.83 -8.12 0.26
C ALA A 133 -8.02 -7.37 0.86
N PHE A 134 -7.87 -6.88 2.10
CA PHE A 134 -8.92 -6.14 2.80
C PHE A 134 -9.29 -4.83 2.08
N PHE A 135 -8.30 -4.03 1.66
CA PHE A 135 -8.53 -2.77 0.98
C PHE A 135 -9.11 -2.96 -0.41
N LYS A 136 -8.70 -4.00 -1.13
CA LYS A 136 -9.29 -4.36 -2.43
C LYS A 136 -10.76 -4.78 -2.28
N ALA A 137 -11.06 -5.64 -1.31
CA ALA A 137 -12.42 -6.12 -1.07
C ALA A 137 -13.39 -4.98 -0.66
N ARG A 138 -12.89 -3.95 0.03
CA ARG A 138 -13.68 -2.82 0.50
C ARG A 138 -13.33 -1.49 -0.16
N ASN A 139 -12.81 -1.51 -1.39
CA ASN A 139 -12.29 -0.32 -2.06
C ASN A 139 -13.30 0.83 -2.12
N SER A 140 -14.56 0.57 -2.43
CA SER A 140 -15.60 1.58 -2.52
C SER A 140 -15.83 2.29 -1.17
N SER A 141 -15.96 1.54 -0.07
CA SER A 141 -16.13 2.10 1.29
C SER A 141 -14.90 2.89 1.73
N ILE A 142 -13.70 2.38 1.42
CA ILE A 142 -12.41 3.01 1.77
C ILE A 142 -12.26 4.33 1.03
N LEU A 143 -12.51 4.35 -0.27
CA LEU A 143 -12.39 5.56 -1.10
C LEU A 143 -13.50 6.58 -0.81
N SER A 144 -14.64 6.17 -0.28
CA SER A 144 -15.69 7.08 0.17
C SER A 144 -15.42 7.68 1.56
N SER A 145 -14.50 7.11 2.33
CA SER A 145 -14.18 7.55 3.69
C SER A 145 -13.41 8.89 3.70
N ASN A 146 -13.96 9.89 4.38
CA ASN A 146 -13.32 11.19 4.55
C ASN A 146 -12.06 11.12 5.44
N ILE A 147 -12.02 10.19 6.40
CA ILE A 147 -10.87 10.00 7.30
C ILE A 147 -9.68 9.46 6.50
N ILE A 148 -9.93 8.40 5.72
CA ILE A 148 -8.89 7.79 4.88
C ILE A 148 -8.40 8.78 3.82
N SER A 149 -9.31 9.50 3.16
CA SER A 149 -8.96 10.54 2.19
C SER A 149 -8.09 11.64 2.80
N SER A 150 -8.37 12.04 4.06
CA SER A 150 -7.55 13.03 4.76
C SER A 150 -6.17 12.51 5.13
N ALA A 151 -6.08 11.26 5.60
CA ALA A 151 -4.81 10.60 5.89
C ALA A 151 -3.94 10.48 4.64
N VAL A 152 -4.54 10.04 3.52
CA VAL A 152 -3.86 9.95 2.23
C VAL A 152 -3.38 11.31 1.76
N GLN A 153 -4.19 12.36 1.89
CA GLN A 153 -3.82 13.72 1.51
C GLN A 153 -2.63 14.24 2.34
N PHE A 154 -2.59 13.93 3.64
CA PHE A 154 -1.48 14.26 4.51
C PHE A 154 -0.18 13.58 4.07
N PHE A 155 -0.20 12.27 3.85
CA PHE A 155 0.98 11.53 3.39
C PHE A 155 1.39 11.91 1.97
N TYR A 156 0.42 12.18 1.09
CA TYR A 156 0.72 12.69 -0.24
C TYR A 156 1.45 14.04 -0.17
N TRP A 157 0.98 14.98 0.67
CA TRP A 157 1.67 16.25 0.87
C TRP A 157 3.11 16.05 1.38
N LEU A 158 3.30 15.11 2.31
CA LEU A 158 4.62 14.83 2.88
C LEU A 158 5.62 14.25 1.87
N PHE A 159 5.18 13.31 1.04
CA PHE A 159 6.06 12.56 0.14
C PHE A 159 5.99 12.98 -1.34
N SER A 160 5.06 13.84 -1.72
CA SER A 160 4.81 14.19 -3.12
C SER A 160 6.02 14.81 -3.82
N SER A 161 6.81 15.62 -3.13
CA SER A 161 8.01 16.24 -3.72
C SER A 161 8.99 15.18 -4.20
N ILE A 162 9.27 14.16 -3.38
CA ILE A 162 10.17 13.06 -3.72
C ILE A 162 9.53 12.16 -4.79
N GLY A 163 8.25 11.80 -4.59
CA GLY A 163 7.51 10.96 -5.51
C GLY A 163 7.42 11.55 -6.93
N ILE A 164 7.10 12.83 -7.04
CA ILE A 164 7.03 13.53 -8.34
C ILE A 164 8.41 13.59 -9.00
N TYR A 165 9.47 13.85 -8.23
CA TYR A 165 10.83 13.82 -8.75
C TYR A 165 11.20 12.43 -9.30
N MET A 166 10.90 11.36 -8.57
CA MET A 166 11.15 9.98 -9.02
C MET A 166 10.37 9.63 -10.29
N VAL A 167 9.08 9.99 -10.35
CA VAL A 167 8.26 9.77 -11.57
C VAL A 167 8.82 10.53 -12.76
N ASN A 168 9.14 11.81 -12.59
CA ASN A 168 9.71 12.62 -13.67
C ASN A 168 11.06 12.05 -14.15
N ALA A 169 11.91 11.57 -13.23
CA ALA A 169 13.18 10.93 -13.58
C ALA A 169 12.96 9.62 -14.36
N ALA A 170 12.01 8.80 -13.93
CA ALA A 170 11.64 7.57 -14.64
C ALA A 170 11.08 7.87 -16.04
N GLU A 171 10.20 8.86 -16.18
CA GLU A 171 9.67 9.30 -17.48
C GLU A 171 10.77 9.84 -18.38
N TRP A 172 11.73 10.57 -17.83
CA TRP A 172 12.89 11.06 -18.57
C TRP A 172 13.74 9.91 -19.11
N ILE A 173 14.05 8.91 -18.28
CA ILE A 173 14.79 7.71 -18.67
C ILE A 173 14.07 6.95 -19.78
N LEU A 174 12.76 6.70 -19.60
CA LEU A 174 11.93 6.01 -20.59
C LEU A 174 11.92 6.73 -21.93
N LYS A 175 11.79 8.05 -21.91
CA LYS A 175 11.71 8.87 -23.12
C LYS A 175 13.04 9.00 -23.85
N TYR A 176 14.12 9.29 -23.13
CA TYR A 176 15.40 9.67 -23.76
C TYR A 176 16.40 8.52 -23.87
N ILE A 177 16.34 7.52 -22.97
CA ILE A 177 17.27 6.38 -23.00
C ILE A 177 16.62 5.19 -23.70
N LEU A 178 15.35 4.88 -23.36
CA LEU A 178 14.64 3.71 -23.90
C LEU A 178 13.77 4.06 -25.13
N ASN A 179 13.71 5.33 -25.54
CA ASN A 179 12.93 5.82 -26.69
C ASN A 179 11.45 5.36 -26.71
N VAL A 180 10.87 5.20 -25.53
CA VAL A 180 9.46 4.81 -25.36
C VAL A 180 8.57 6.03 -25.48
N LYS A 181 7.60 5.99 -26.41
CA LYS A 181 6.57 7.03 -26.52
C LYS A 181 5.60 6.89 -25.34
N ILE A 182 5.77 7.71 -24.31
CA ILE A 182 4.83 7.79 -23.19
C ILE A 182 3.59 8.54 -23.71
N SER A 183 2.50 7.78 -23.90
CA SER A 183 1.21 8.39 -24.26
C SER A 183 0.65 9.06 -22.99
N THR A 184 0.82 10.38 -22.89
CA THR A 184 0.13 11.24 -21.91
C THR A 184 -1.32 11.54 -22.32
N LYS A 185 -1.94 10.65 -23.10
CA LYS A 185 -3.37 10.77 -23.32
C LYS A 185 -4.02 10.64 -21.93
N LYS A 186 -4.59 11.77 -21.44
CA LYS A 186 -5.72 11.71 -20.54
C LYS A 186 -6.67 10.72 -21.20
N ASP A 187 -6.77 9.53 -20.63
CA ASP A 187 -7.84 8.60 -21.00
C ASP A 187 -9.15 9.25 -20.53
N ALA A 188 -9.55 10.29 -21.29
CA ALA A 188 -10.93 10.70 -21.29
C ALA A 188 -11.72 9.42 -21.59
N PHE A 189 -12.67 9.11 -20.76
CA PHE A 189 -13.61 8.01 -20.85
C PHE A 189 -13.73 7.52 -22.30
N SER A 190 -13.14 6.39 -22.61
CA SER A 190 -13.36 5.75 -23.90
C SER A 190 -14.84 5.41 -23.96
N LYS A 191 -15.47 5.69 -25.11
CA LYS A 191 -16.84 5.27 -25.38
C LYS A 191 -17.05 3.77 -25.06
N ILE A 192 -15.96 3.01 -25.19
CA ILE A 192 -15.85 1.58 -24.85
C ILE A 192 -16.03 1.33 -23.34
N ASP A 193 -15.44 2.16 -22.47
CA ASP A 193 -15.59 2.01 -21.00
C ASP A 193 -17.05 2.29 -20.57
N LEU A 194 -17.72 3.20 -21.28
CA LEU A 194 -19.14 3.50 -21.05
C LEU A 194 -20.05 2.36 -21.54
N GLU A 195 -19.74 1.78 -22.69
CA GLU A 195 -20.47 0.63 -23.24
C GLU A 195 -20.30 -0.61 -22.34
N HIS A 196 -19.09 -0.91 -21.88
CA HIS A 196 -18.87 -1.99 -20.92
C HIS A 196 -19.62 -1.78 -19.60
N PHE A 197 -19.67 -0.53 -19.10
CA PHE A 197 -20.41 -0.24 -17.88
C PHE A 197 -21.93 -0.38 -18.07
N LEU A 198 -22.46 0.08 -19.20
CA LEU A 198 -23.86 -0.08 -19.53
C LEU A 198 -24.27 -1.55 -19.76
N GLN A 199 -23.38 -2.37 -20.33
CA GLN A 199 -23.58 -3.81 -20.44
C GLN A 199 -23.56 -4.49 -19.07
N GLN A 200 -22.63 -4.11 -18.18
CA GLN A 200 -22.52 -4.69 -16.85
C GLN A 200 -23.71 -4.29 -15.94
N SER A 201 -24.23 -3.08 -16.08
CA SER A 201 -25.44 -2.66 -15.34
C SER A 201 -26.72 -3.34 -15.87
N LYS A 202 -26.81 -3.56 -17.17
CA LYS A 202 -27.92 -4.32 -17.76
C LYS A 202 -27.92 -5.80 -17.36
N SER A 203 -26.76 -6.45 -17.31
CA SER A 203 -26.68 -7.85 -16.86
C SER A 203 -27.07 -8.02 -15.39
N HIS A 204 -26.75 -7.07 -14.52
CA HIS A 204 -27.23 -7.08 -13.13
C HIS A 204 -28.74 -6.81 -12.99
N GLU A 205 -29.31 -5.93 -13.81
CA GLU A 205 -30.76 -5.71 -13.83
C GLU A 205 -31.53 -6.91 -14.41
N GLU A 206 -30.96 -7.62 -15.37
CA GLU A 206 -31.54 -8.85 -15.93
C GLU A 206 -31.45 -10.05 -14.96
N GLU A 207 -30.38 -10.17 -14.18
CA GLU A 207 -30.25 -11.17 -13.11
C GLU A 207 -31.26 -10.92 -11.98
N ASP A 208 -31.33 -9.68 -11.46
CA ASP A 208 -32.31 -9.28 -10.42
C ASP A 208 -33.75 -9.46 -10.87
N SER A 209 -34.07 -9.12 -12.12
CA SER A 209 -35.41 -9.31 -12.67
C SER A 209 -35.76 -10.78 -12.93
N SER A 210 -34.77 -11.64 -13.23
CA SER A 210 -34.97 -13.06 -13.40
C SER A 210 -35.16 -13.81 -12.08
N GLU A 211 -34.48 -13.40 -11.01
CA GLU A 211 -34.70 -13.94 -9.66
C GLU A 211 -36.05 -13.52 -9.09
N LEU A 212 -36.46 -12.25 -9.26
CA LEU A 212 -37.79 -11.77 -8.85
C LEU A 212 -38.93 -12.49 -9.58
N ASN A 213 -38.76 -12.79 -10.86
CA ASN A 213 -39.75 -13.54 -11.61
C ASN A 213 -39.83 -15.01 -11.18
N LYS A 214 -38.71 -15.65 -10.77
CA LYS A 214 -38.74 -17.01 -10.22
C LYS A 214 -39.46 -17.10 -8.88
N GLU A 215 -39.22 -16.13 -7.96
CA GLU A 215 -39.91 -16.08 -6.66
C GLU A 215 -41.43 -15.78 -6.78
N LEU A 216 -41.88 -15.14 -7.86
CA LEU A 216 -43.29 -14.83 -8.09
C LEU A 216 -44.07 -15.99 -8.75
N PHE A 217 -43.40 -16.98 -9.31
CA PHE A 217 -44.01 -18.10 -10.02
C PHE A 217 -43.84 -19.48 -9.33
N GLU A 218 -43.22 -19.53 -8.16
CA GLU A 218 -43.26 -20.68 -7.21
C GLU A 218 -44.26 -20.40 -6.08
#